data_e98ecb7629e1852134fbf91a6b5acbd9
#
_entry.id   e98ecb7629e1852134fbf91a6b5acbd9
#
_cell.length_a   1.000
_cell.length_b   1.000
_cell.length_c   1.000
_cell.angle_alpha   90.00
_cell.angle_beta   90.00
_cell.angle_gamma   90.00
#
_symmetry.space_group_name_H-M   'P 1'
#
loop_
_entity.id
_entity.type
_entity.pdbx_description
1 polymer ?
#
loop_
_entity_poly.entity_id
_entity_poly.type
_entity_poly.pdbx_seq_one_letter_code
_entity_poly.pdbx_strand_id
1 'polypeptide(L)'
;MNQTQQLRRLAERSAAVLLVTALCVFPLYIDKFSNLGVVKFTGICTLCWAFALWLGALAAIGAKPRPGRLPWRSDHALWALGAVVVSGVVSTALSLSPQASFWGLGGYYGGCMMVLFTAAVYLAARAFAPQKILNGLAFCLGITTALVTVLYVLNIFNIDLIGTYADTAVVERAQFFSTLGQKNFCSGFMAFALPLVFYAFLAAHGVRHTVLYGIPAFFGGLALAVVYAEGLALGIGAAVLVLLCQKDFTTRTLRRVAVIGAFFFFNAGWMQYMRTHVYTQGGKPMLAALGHVGWTGFFVCLAVWAVLYFGLRGREIPLYKAGRAVAGVMLLGAVVLALLANFWPGFPSLGRLDDVLIFNDDWGTYRGTAWRITAETWLAQPLWRKLFGVGPGMMHTAVAAWAGADITARMKTFYAAHNEYLELLLTTGVAGLAAWLWFVAVHLRKAAKNWLRPGVAPVTLALVSYLAHAVISIRVSMIFPEIMLLFALLQVFCLPPEEAQPESAPKKRDKKAKQLQAEPQPGLVRLWGPVIVSAVVMMAVCGGASRVIFGFLY
;
A
#
# COMPACT_ATOMS: atom_id res chain seq x y z
N MET A 1 -30.48 16.66 -18.06
CA MET A 1 -29.97 15.43 -17.38
C MET A 1 -31.15 14.76 -16.70
N ASN A 2 -31.34 13.46 -16.88
CA ASN A 2 -32.36 12.73 -16.14
C ASN A 2 -31.88 12.44 -14.68
N GLN A 3 -32.83 12.11 -13.80
CA GLN A 3 -32.59 11.85 -12.39
C GLN A 3 -31.52 10.78 -12.16
N THR A 4 -31.54 9.68 -12.89
CA THR A 4 -30.55 8.59 -12.80
C THR A 4 -29.13 9.07 -13.11
N GLN A 5 -28.96 9.98 -14.07
CA GLN A 5 -27.65 10.56 -14.38
C GLN A 5 -27.14 11.50 -13.28
N GLN A 6 -28.05 12.25 -12.64
CA GLN A 6 -27.70 13.11 -11.50
C GLN A 6 -27.24 12.28 -10.29
N LEU A 7 -28.00 11.26 -9.93
CA LEU A 7 -27.68 10.33 -8.85
C LEU A 7 -26.34 9.61 -9.11
N ARG A 8 -26.09 9.14 -10.34
CA ARG A 8 -24.81 8.53 -10.69
C ARG A 8 -23.65 9.51 -10.55
N ARG A 9 -23.76 10.75 -11.01
CA ARG A 9 -22.70 11.77 -10.83
C ARG A 9 -22.43 12.06 -9.36
N LEU A 10 -23.48 12.10 -8.53
CA LEU A 10 -23.34 12.25 -7.08
C LEU A 10 -22.56 11.07 -6.49
N ALA A 11 -22.93 9.82 -6.86
CA ALA A 11 -22.22 8.63 -6.41
C ALA A 11 -20.76 8.59 -6.86
N GLU A 12 -20.44 8.99 -8.10
CA GLU A 12 -19.07 9.09 -8.61
C GLU A 12 -18.24 10.15 -7.84
N ARG A 13 -18.83 11.30 -7.52
CA ARG A 13 -18.17 12.32 -6.68
C ARG A 13 -17.95 11.83 -5.26
N SER A 14 -18.95 11.18 -4.65
CA SER A 14 -18.82 10.60 -3.32
C SER A 14 -17.73 9.51 -3.28
N ALA A 15 -17.65 8.66 -4.31
CA ALA A 15 -16.58 7.67 -4.42
C ALA A 15 -15.19 8.31 -4.59
N ALA A 16 -15.09 9.44 -5.29
CA ALA A 16 -13.83 10.21 -5.36
C ALA A 16 -13.43 10.77 -4.00
N VAL A 17 -14.39 11.31 -3.24
CA VAL A 17 -14.14 11.79 -1.86
C VAL A 17 -13.69 10.64 -0.97
N LEU A 18 -14.37 9.49 -0.98
CA LEU A 18 -13.95 8.29 -0.26
C LEU A 18 -12.48 7.93 -0.54
N LEU A 19 -12.11 7.85 -1.83
CA LEU A 19 -10.77 7.45 -2.25
C LEU A 19 -9.70 8.44 -1.77
N VAL A 20 -9.96 9.75 -1.88
CA VAL A 20 -9.02 10.77 -1.38
C VAL A 20 -8.98 10.75 0.16
N THR A 21 -10.14 10.59 0.82
CA THR A 21 -10.17 10.52 2.29
C THR A 21 -9.37 9.33 2.79
N ALA A 22 -9.64 8.12 2.27
CA ALA A 22 -8.99 6.90 2.75
C ALA A 22 -7.50 6.85 2.38
N LEU A 23 -7.14 7.14 1.12
CA LEU A 23 -5.76 6.97 0.64
C LEU A 23 -4.84 8.15 0.97
N CYS A 24 -5.38 9.37 1.16
CA CYS A 24 -4.55 10.56 1.31
C CYS A 24 -4.76 11.30 2.64
N VAL A 25 -5.97 11.36 3.19
CA VAL A 25 -6.24 12.11 4.43
C VAL A 25 -6.11 11.21 5.65
N PHE A 26 -6.68 10.00 5.59
CA PHE A 26 -6.65 9.06 6.70
C PHE A 26 -5.23 8.70 7.19
N PRO A 27 -4.20 8.52 6.35
CA PRO A 27 -2.84 8.31 6.83
C PRO A 27 -2.35 9.42 7.78
N LEU A 28 -2.83 10.65 7.61
CA LEU A 28 -2.49 11.81 8.47
C LEU A 28 -3.36 11.91 9.73
N TYR A 29 -4.47 11.15 9.81
CA TYR A 29 -5.38 11.18 10.95
C TYR A 29 -4.77 10.47 12.16
N ILE A 30 -4.53 11.20 13.23
CA ILE A 30 -3.96 10.70 14.48
C ILE A 30 -4.51 11.53 15.67
N ASP A 31 -4.55 10.94 16.86
CA ASP A 31 -4.68 11.64 18.11
C ASP A 31 -3.32 11.57 18.86
N LYS A 32 -3.04 10.45 19.53
CA LYS A 32 -1.78 10.20 20.23
C LYS A 32 -1.25 8.81 19.88
N PHE A 33 0.04 8.56 20.17
CA PHE A 33 0.60 7.23 19.93
C PHE A 33 0.05 6.17 20.89
N SER A 34 -0.30 6.56 22.12
CA SER A 34 -0.87 5.65 23.13
C SER A 34 -2.18 5.00 22.70
N ASN A 35 -3.00 5.68 21.88
CA ASN A 35 -4.31 5.18 21.41
C ASN A 35 -4.35 4.95 19.89
N LEU A 36 -3.20 4.93 19.22
CA LEU A 36 -3.09 4.90 17.75
C LEU A 36 -3.92 3.79 17.10
N GLY A 37 -3.83 2.56 17.62
CA GLY A 37 -4.54 1.41 17.06
C GLY A 37 -6.04 1.59 17.05
N VAL A 38 -6.62 2.02 18.19
CA VAL A 38 -8.06 2.25 18.35
C VAL A 38 -8.53 3.37 17.45
N VAL A 39 -7.85 4.52 17.49
CA VAL A 39 -8.19 5.72 16.69
C VAL A 39 -8.18 5.43 15.21
N LYS A 40 -7.13 4.76 14.72
CA LYS A 40 -7.02 4.38 13.31
C LYS A 40 -8.10 3.38 12.92
N PHE A 41 -8.29 2.30 13.70
CA PHE A 41 -9.29 1.29 13.38
C PHE A 41 -10.70 1.88 13.35
N THR A 42 -11.12 2.56 14.42
CA THR A 42 -12.48 3.09 14.53
C THR A 42 -12.76 4.17 13.50
N GLY A 43 -11.77 5.03 13.22
CA GLY A 43 -11.87 6.06 12.19
C GLY A 43 -12.07 5.49 10.79
N ILE A 44 -11.23 4.52 10.36
CA ILE A 44 -11.35 3.91 9.02
C ILE A 44 -12.59 3.01 8.91
N CYS A 45 -12.95 2.30 9.98
CA CYS A 45 -14.15 1.47 10.01
C CYS A 45 -15.41 2.34 9.81
N THR A 46 -15.52 3.45 10.57
CA THR A 46 -16.63 4.42 10.42
C THR A 46 -16.66 5.00 9.01
N LEU A 47 -15.51 5.43 8.48
CA LEU A 47 -15.41 5.97 7.13
C LEU A 47 -15.90 4.96 6.08
N CYS A 48 -15.40 3.73 6.13
CA CYS A 48 -15.74 2.70 5.17
C CYS A 48 -17.24 2.35 5.21
N TRP A 49 -17.81 2.16 6.41
CA TRP A 49 -19.23 1.89 6.54
C TRP A 49 -20.11 3.05 6.13
N ALA A 50 -19.79 4.29 6.53
CA ALA A 50 -20.54 5.47 6.14
C ALA A 50 -20.64 5.60 4.62
N PHE A 51 -19.50 5.45 3.91
CA PHE A 51 -19.52 5.52 2.44
C PHE A 51 -20.15 4.31 1.77
N ALA A 52 -19.95 3.09 2.30
CA ALA A 52 -20.58 1.90 1.74
C ALA A 52 -22.11 1.99 1.85
N LEU A 53 -22.63 2.42 3.00
CA LEU A 53 -24.07 2.63 3.22
C LEU A 53 -24.61 3.78 2.37
N TRP A 54 -23.90 4.91 2.30
CA TRP A 54 -24.30 6.05 1.46
C TRP A 54 -24.37 5.68 -0.01
N LEU A 55 -23.32 5.06 -0.56
CA LEU A 55 -23.27 4.64 -1.96
C LEU A 55 -24.28 3.52 -2.25
N GLY A 56 -24.52 2.64 -1.27
CA GLY A 56 -25.59 1.64 -1.32
C GLY A 56 -26.98 2.28 -1.38
N ALA A 57 -27.24 3.29 -0.55
CA ALA A 57 -28.49 4.04 -0.57
C ALA A 57 -28.70 4.76 -1.92
N LEU A 58 -27.66 5.43 -2.44
CA LEU A 58 -27.72 6.05 -3.77
C LEU A 58 -28.02 5.02 -4.87
N ALA A 59 -27.44 3.82 -4.78
CA ALA A 59 -27.74 2.73 -5.71
C ALA A 59 -29.21 2.27 -5.60
N ALA A 60 -29.73 2.14 -4.39
CA ALA A 60 -31.12 1.73 -4.13
C ALA A 60 -32.15 2.74 -4.68
N ILE A 61 -31.86 4.06 -4.60
CA ILE A 61 -32.74 5.10 -5.16
C ILE A 61 -32.51 5.40 -6.64
N GLY A 62 -31.65 4.62 -7.34
CA GLY A 62 -31.51 4.67 -8.78
C GLY A 62 -30.16 5.12 -9.34
N ALA A 63 -29.12 5.31 -8.53
CA ALA A 63 -27.75 5.50 -9.02
C ALA A 63 -27.23 4.16 -9.58
N LYS A 64 -27.34 3.98 -10.89
CA LYS A 64 -26.86 2.74 -11.53
C LYS A 64 -25.34 2.80 -11.77
N PRO A 65 -24.58 1.79 -11.32
CA PRO A 65 -23.18 1.61 -11.73
C PRO A 65 -23.08 1.54 -13.26
N ARG A 66 -21.94 1.93 -13.80
CA ARG A 66 -21.69 1.80 -15.25
C ARG A 66 -21.64 0.33 -15.67
N PRO A 67 -21.99 0.00 -16.92
CA PRO A 67 -21.89 -1.37 -17.43
C PRO A 67 -20.51 -1.98 -17.19
N GLY A 68 -20.49 -3.26 -16.85
CA GLY A 68 -19.23 -4.00 -16.59
C GLY A 68 -18.57 -3.76 -15.24
N ARG A 69 -19.12 -2.85 -14.39
CA ARG A 69 -18.55 -2.59 -13.06
C ARG A 69 -18.77 -3.75 -12.08
N LEU A 70 -19.98 -4.30 -12.03
CA LEU A 70 -20.38 -5.38 -11.14
C LEU A 70 -21.09 -6.52 -11.89
N PRO A 71 -20.43 -7.23 -12.81
CA PRO A 71 -21.03 -8.33 -13.55
C PRO A 71 -20.99 -9.63 -12.71
N TRP A 72 -21.84 -9.72 -11.69
CA TRP A 72 -21.86 -10.78 -10.67
C TRP A 72 -21.77 -12.22 -11.22
N ARG A 73 -22.35 -12.50 -12.39
CA ARG A 73 -22.39 -13.85 -12.94
C ARG A 73 -21.09 -14.29 -13.62
N SER A 74 -20.28 -13.35 -14.10
CA SER A 74 -19.11 -13.66 -14.97
C SER A 74 -17.78 -13.18 -14.39
N ASP A 75 -17.78 -12.52 -13.23
CA ASP A 75 -16.56 -11.92 -12.69
C ASP A 75 -15.98 -12.72 -11.53
N HIS A 76 -14.93 -13.45 -11.82
CA HIS A 76 -14.18 -14.22 -10.82
C HIS A 76 -13.61 -13.36 -9.67
N ALA A 77 -13.40 -12.05 -9.85
CA ALA A 77 -12.94 -11.18 -8.76
C ALA A 77 -14.02 -11.00 -7.69
N LEU A 78 -15.31 -10.94 -8.09
CA LEU A 78 -16.43 -10.86 -7.14
C LEU A 78 -16.66 -12.20 -6.43
N TRP A 79 -16.52 -13.31 -7.15
CA TRP A 79 -16.59 -14.64 -6.53
C TRP A 79 -15.45 -14.87 -5.52
N ALA A 80 -14.21 -14.48 -5.89
CA ALA A 80 -13.08 -14.58 -5.00
C ALA A 80 -13.23 -13.68 -3.76
N LEU A 81 -13.77 -12.45 -3.92
CA LEU A 81 -14.11 -11.60 -2.79
C LEU A 81 -15.14 -12.25 -1.86
N GLY A 82 -16.21 -12.84 -2.45
CA GLY A 82 -17.20 -13.60 -1.71
C GLY A 82 -16.58 -14.75 -0.92
N ALA A 83 -15.65 -15.50 -1.53
CA ALA A 83 -14.92 -16.57 -0.86
C ALA A 83 -14.07 -16.05 0.31
N VAL A 84 -13.38 -14.91 0.16
CA VAL A 84 -12.64 -14.26 1.27
C VAL A 84 -13.57 -13.89 2.41
N VAL A 85 -14.70 -13.28 2.12
CA VAL A 85 -15.70 -12.90 3.15
C VAL A 85 -16.27 -14.12 3.86
N VAL A 86 -16.71 -15.13 3.10
CA VAL A 86 -17.27 -16.37 3.65
C VAL A 86 -16.24 -17.09 4.52
N SER A 87 -14.99 -17.21 4.05
CA SER A 87 -13.93 -17.85 4.86
C SER A 87 -13.66 -17.11 6.16
N GLY A 88 -13.63 -15.76 6.14
CA GLY A 88 -13.49 -14.94 7.34
C GLY A 88 -14.63 -15.11 8.35
N VAL A 89 -15.88 -15.11 7.87
CA VAL A 89 -17.07 -15.30 8.70
C VAL A 89 -17.11 -16.72 9.29
N VAL A 90 -16.90 -17.76 8.47
CA VAL A 90 -16.86 -19.16 8.92
C VAL A 90 -15.75 -19.37 9.96
N SER A 91 -14.55 -18.85 9.68
CA SER A 91 -13.42 -18.96 10.60
C SER A 91 -13.72 -18.25 11.94
N THR A 92 -14.39 -17.11 11.90
CA THR A 92 -14.81 -16.38 13.12
C THR A 92 -15.84 -17.17 13.92
N ALA A 93 -16.84 -17.73 13.26
CA ALA A 93 -17.86 -18.56 13.92
C ALA A 93 -17.29 -19.82 14.59
N LEU A 94 -16.25 -20.40 13.97
CA LEU A 94 -15.55 -21.60 14.46
C LEU A 94 -14.33 -21.26 15.36
N SER A 95 -14.12 -19.99 15.68
CA SER A 95 -12.97 -19.49 16.41
C SER A 95 -12.92 -19.98 17.85
N LEU A 96 -11.71 -19.92 18.44
CA LEU A 96 -11.50 -20.11 19.88
C LEU A 96 -12.31 -19.10 20.74
N SER A 97 -12.51 -17.89 20.25
CA SER A 97 -13.35 -16.85 20.82
C SER A 97 -13.99 -16.04 19.69
N PRO A 98 -15.26 -16.32 19.31
CA PRO A 98 -15.92 -15.62 18.21
C PRO A 98 -15.99 -14.10 18.38
N GLN A 99 -16.25 -13.62 19.60
CA GLN A 99 -16.30 -12.19 19.90
C GLN A 99 -14.93 -11.51 19.71
N ALA A 100 -13.87 -12.10 20.26
CA ALA A 100 -12.51 -11.57 20.09
C ALA A 100 -12.05 -11.65 18.63
N SER A 101 -12.38 -12.73 17.91
CA SER A 101 -12.10 -12.89 16.49
C SER A 101 -12.87 -11.92 15.60
N PHE A 102 -14.07 -11.50 16.01
CA PHE A 102 -14.84 -10.50 15.28
C PHE A 102 -14.12 -9.14 15.25
N TRP A 103 -13.59 -8.68 16.38
CA TRP A 103 -12.89 -7.39 16.48
C TRP A 103 -11.40 -7.49 16.14
N GLY A 104 -10.75 -8.62 16.45
CA GLY A 104 -9.30 -8.81 16.43
C GLY A 104 -8.65 -8.38 17.75
N LEU A 105 -7.54 -9.03 18.09
CA LEU A 105 -6.76 -8.79 19.30
C LEU A 105 -5.47 -8.00 19.02
N GLY A 106 -4.81 -7.57 20.08
CA GLY A 106 -3.44 -7.02 20.04
C GLY A 106 -3.31 -5.62 19.44
N GLY A 107 -4.41 -4.85 19.35
CA GLY A 107 -4.38 -3.47 18.84
C GLY A 107 -4.24 -3.34 17.32
N TYR A 108 -4.13 -4.45 16.58
CA TYR A 108 -4.07 -4.46 15.10
C TYR A 108 -5.45 -4.51 14.45
N TYR A 109 -6.45 -4.94 15.19
CA TYR A 109 -7.84 -5.05 14.76
C TYR A 109 -8.02 -5.80 13.43
N GLY A 110 -7.25 -6.90 13.26
CA GLY A 110 -7.28 -7.76 12.08
C GLY A 110 -8.44 -8.77 12.06
N GLY A 111 -9.54 -8.51 12.77
CA GLY A 111 -10.69 -9.40 12.91
C GLY A 111 -11.63 -9.43 11.70
N CYS A 112 -12.75 -10.15 11.84
CA CYS A 112 -13.78 -10.28 10.81
C CYS A 112 -14.38 -8.94 10.39
N MET A 113 -14.55 -8.00 11.35
CA MET A 113 -15.06 -6.65 11.05
C MET A 113 -14.22 -5.98 9.96
N MET A 114 -12.88 -6.11 10.01
CA MET A 114 -12.00 -5.56 8.97
C MET A 114 -12.29 -6.21 7.59
N VAL A 115 -12.52 -7.52 7.54
CA VAL A 115 -12.86 -8.21 6.28
C VAL A 115 -14.18 -7.68 5.72
N LEU A 116 -15.20 -7.46 6.57
CA LEU A 116 -16.51 -7.01 6.14
C LEU A 116 -16.50 -5.58 5.59
N PHE A 117 -15.95 -4.61 6.34
CA PHE A 117 -15.96 -3.23 5.86
C PHE A 117 -15.02 -3.00 4.66
N THR A 118 -13.91 -3.75 4.56
CA THR A 118 -13.04 -3.65 3.40
C THR A 118 -13.67 -4.25 2.14
N ALA A 119 -14.43 -5.34 2.26
CA ALA A 119 -15.22 -5.88 1.16
C ALA A 119 -16.34 -4.92 0.73
N ALA A 120 -17.05 -4.31 1.70
CA ALA A 120 -18.10 -3.33 1.41
C ALA A 120 -17.55 -2.11 0.67
N VAL A 121 -16.43 -1.54 1.13
CA VAL A 121 -15.83 -0.37 0.48
C VAL A 121 -15.19 -0.71 -0.87
N TYR A 122 -14.63 -1.93 -1.05
CA TYR A 122 -14.21 -2.43 -2.36
C TYR A 122 -15.36 -2.43 -3.37
N LEU A 123 -16.52 -2.98 -2.99
CA LEU A 123 -17.70 -3.01 -3.85
C LEU A 123 -18.21 -1.61 -4.19
N ALA A 124 -18.28 -0.73 -3.20
CA ALA A 124 -18.70 0.67 -3.38
C ALA A 124 -17.75 1.44 -4.32
N ALA A 125 -16.45 1.34 -4.08
CA ALA A 125 -15.44 1.98 -4.94
C ALA A 125 -15.46 1.40 -6.36
N ARG A 126 -15.54 0.08 -6.50
CA ARG A 126 -15.61 -0.57 -7.80
C ARG A 126 -16.86 -0.16 -8.59
N ALA A 127 -17.99 0.01 -7.92
CA ALA A 127 -19.24 0.45 -8.56
C ALA A 127 -19.13 1.88 -9.12
N PHE A 128 -18.57 2.81 -8.35
CA PHE A 128 -18.72 4.24 -8.60
C PHE A 128 -17.43 5.04 -8.76
N ALA A 129 -16.23 4.47 -8.54
CA ALA A 129 -14.99 5.23 -8.70
C ALA A 129 -14.81 5.79 -10.13
N PRO A 130 -14.47 7.08 -10.29
CA PRO A 130 -14.22 7.66 -11.62
C PRO A 130 -12.97 7.08 -12.28
N GLN A 131 -12.99 6.78 -13.58
CA GLN A 131 -11.79 6.33 -14.31
C GLN A 131 -10.69 7.41 -14.40
N LYS A 132 -11.06 8.68 -14.33
CA LYS A 132 -10.11 9.81 -14.46
C LYS A 132 -9.55 10.29 -13.13
N ILE A 133 -9.72 9.53 -12.04
CA ILE A 133 -9.29 9.95 -10.69
C ILE A 133 -7.77 9.96 -10.49
N LEU A 134 -7.02 9.18 -11.28
CA LEU A 134 -5.61 8.85 -11.01
C LEU A 134 -4.70 10.08 -10.81
N ASN A 135 -4.78 11.07 -11.69
CA ASN A 135 -3.89 12.24 -11.63
C ASN A 135 -4.08 13.06 -10.35
N GLY A 136 -5.33 13.27 -9.95
CA GLY A 136 -5.64 13.96 -8.72
C GLY A 136 -5.26 13.14 -7.49
N LEU A 137 -5.52 11.83 -7.53
CA LEU A 137 -5.14 10.91 -6.45
C LEU A 137 -3.62 10.86 -6.28
N ALA A 138 -2.86 10.75 -7.37
CA ALA A 138 -1.39 10.74 -7.34
C ALA A 138 -0.83 12.07 -6.80
N PHE A 139 -1.45 13.20 -7.14
CA PHE A 139 -1.07 14.50 -6.60
C PHE A 139 -1.32 14.59 -5.09
N CYS A 140 -2.53 14.25 -4.63
CA CYS A 140 -2.88 14.26 -3.21
C CYS A 140 -2.01 13.28 -2.41
N LEU A 141 -1.81 12.06 -2.92
CA LEU A 141 -0.96 11.05 -2.29
C LEU A 141 0.50 11.50 -2.22
N GLY A 142 0.98 12.23 -3.23
CA GLY A 142 2.30 12.85 -3.22
C GLY A 142 2.48 13.84 -2.07
N ILE A 143 1.48 14.68 -1.82
CA ILE A 143 1.46 15.61 -0.67
C ILE A 143 1.46 14.82 0.64
N THR A 144 0.59 13.81 0.77
CA THR A 144 0.52 12.98 1.98
C THR A 144 1.84 12.28 2.25
N THR A 145 2.46 11.69 1.22
CA THR A 145 3.78 11.04 1.32
C THR A 145 4.84 12.01 1.81
N ALA A 146 4.87 13.24 1.28
CA ALA A 146 5.80 14.27 1.72
C ALA A 146 5.57 14.65 3.19
N LEU A 147 4.32 14.90 3.60
CA LEU A 147 3.98 15.25 4.98
C LEU A 147 4.34 14.12 5.97
N VAL A 148 3.94 12.88 5.66
CA VAL A 148 4.28 11.70 6.49
C VAL A 148 5.81 11.56 6.62
N THR A 149 6.55 11.77 5.53
CA THR A 149 8.01 11.67 5.53
C THR A 149 8.66 12.78 6.34
N VAL A 150 8.20 14.03 6.19
CA VAL A 150 8.72 15.18 6.97
C VAL A 150 8.47 14.96 8.46
N LEU A 151 7.26 14.57 8.86
CA LEU A 151 6.96 14.25 10.26
C LEU A 151 7.81 13.09 10.77
N TYR A 152 8.06 12.07 9.94
CA TYR A 152 8.96 10.96 10.29
C TYR A 152 10.38 11.46 10.59
N VAL A 153 10.93 12.32 9.73
CA VAL A 153 12.26 12.91 9.91
C VAL A 153 12.32 13.79 11.16
N LEU A 154 11.32 14.62 11.40
CA LEU A 154 11.25 15.45 12.61
C LEU A 154 11.26 14.57 13.88
N ASN A 155 10.53 13.47 13.90
CA ASN A 155 10.53 12.54 15.02
C ASN A 155 11.89 11.83 15.19
N ILE A 156 12.64 11.53 14.11
CA ILE A 156 14.04 11.03 14.22
C ILE A 156 14.91 12.02 15.01
N PHE A 157 14.68 13.33 14.84
CA PHE A 157 15.39 14.38 15.56
C PHE A 157 14.73 14.77 16.90
N ASN A 158 13.79 13.97 17.39
CA ASN A 158 13.05 14.19 18.64
C ASN A 158 12.20 15.48 18.65
N ILE A 159 11.75 15.91 17.46
CA ILE A 159 10.86 17.06 17.31
C ILE A 159 9.43 16.54 17.16
N ASP A 160 8.58 16.77 18.14
CA ASP A 160 7.15 16.44 18.11
C ASP A 160 6.33 17.67 17.72
N LEU A 161 6.17 17.89 16.43
CA LEU A 161 5.49 19.08 15.89
C LEU A 161 3.99 19.12 16.22
N ILE A 162 3.36 17.95 16.39
CA ILE A 162 1.90 17.79 16.52
C ILE A 162 1.46 17.24 17.88
N GLY A 163 2.38 17.07 18.83
CA GLY A 163 2.06 16.69 20.20
C GLY A 163 1.67 15.22 20.39
N THR A 164 2.12 14.33 19.49
CA THR A 164 1.73 12.90 19.50
C THR A 164 2.40 12.08 20.59
N TYR A 165 3.50 12.58 21.17
CA TYR A 165 4.24 11.91 22.27
C TYR A 165 3.72 12.27 23.66
N ALA A 166 2.63 13.02 23.81
CA ALA A 166 2.18 13.55 25.11
C ALA A 166 2.08 12.48 26.22
N ASP A 167 1.60 11.27 25.88
CA ASP A 167 1.42 10.15 26.83
C ASP A 167 2.40 8.99 26.53
N THR A 168 3.49 9.26 25.80
CA THR A 168 4.46 8.22 25.41
C THR A 168 5.74 8.37 26.22
N ALA A 169 6.14 7.31 26.94
CA ALA A 169 7.37 7.27 27.70
C ALA A 169 8.59 7.55 26.78
N VAL A 170 9.58 8.29 27.30
CA VAL A 170 10.76 8.70 26.52
C VAL A 170 11.47 7.51 25.86
N VAL A 171 11.56 6.38 26.57
CA VAL A 171 12.20 5.14 26.09
C VAL A 171 11.44 4.51 24.92
N GLU A 172 10.14 4.75 24.80
CA GLU A 172 9.28 4.19 23.75
C GLU A 172 9.20 5.08 22.50
N ARG A 173 9.53 6.36 22.64
CA ARG A 173 9.44 7.33 21.53
C ARG A 173 10.23 6.90 20.29
N ALA A 174 11.34 6.20 20.48
CA ALA A 174 12.16 5.66 19.40
C ALA A 174 11.48 4.56 18.56
N GLN A 175 10.27 4.12 18.94
CA GLN A 175 9.49 3.12 18.20
C GLN A 175 8.37 3.75 17.36
N PHE A 176 8.03 5.03 17.62
CA PHE A 176 6.88 5.70 17.01
C PHE A 176 7.32 6.91 16.17
N PHE A 177 6.86 6.94 14.94
CA PHE A 177 7.22 7.96 13.96
C PHE A 177 6.02 8.42 13.15
N SER A 178 6.00 9.70 12.78
CA SER A 178 4.98 10.31 11.93
C SER A 178 3.57 10.12 12.50
N THR A 179 2.57 10.10 11.65
CA THR A 179 1.15 9.86 11.98
C THR A 179 0.74 8.39 11.90
N LEU A 180 1.66 7.53 11.50
CA LEU A 180 1.41 6.09 11.30
C LEU A 180 1.98 5.23 12.44
N GLY A 181 2.81 5.82 13.30
CA GLY A 181 3.38 5.16 14.45
C GLY A 181 4.58 4.28 14.12
N GLN A 182 4.49 2.98 14.32
CA GLN A 182 5.61 2.08 14.17
C GLN A 182 6.19 2.06 12.75
N LYS A 183 7.52 1.89 12.63
CA LYS A 183 8.23 1.86 11.33
C LYS A 183 7.63 0.87 10.31
N ASN A 184 7.11 -0.28 10.78
CA ASN A 184 6.49 -1.28 9.90
C ASN A 184 5.15 -0.79 9.33
N PHE A 185 4.39 0.04 10.05
CA PHE A 185 3.14 0.64 9.53
C PHE A 185 3.47 1.74 8.52
N CYS A 186 4.48 2.57 8.82
CA CYS A 186 4.99 3.54 7.85
C CYS A 186 5.47 2.84 6.57
N SER A 187 6.19 1.71 6.69
CA SER A 187 6.65 0.94 5.54
C SER A 187 5.50 0.32 4.73
N GLY A 188 4.44 -0.14 5.39
CA GLY A 188 3.23 -0.66 4.72
C GLY A 188 2.52 0.41 3.88
N PHE A 189 2.37 1.64 4.43
CA PHE A 189 1.88 2.79 3.68
C PHE A 189 2.81 3.13 2.51
N MET A 190 4.11 3.24 2.75
CA MET A 190 5.09 3.58 1.71
C MET A 190 5.19 2.50 0.63
N ALA A 191 4.95 1.24 0.95
CA ALA A 191 4.98 0.14 -0.01
C ALA A 191 3.95 0.31 -1.14
N PHE A 192 2.77 0.87 -0.87
CA PHE A 192 1.82 1.18 -1.95
C PHE A 192 1.90 2.63 -2.45
N ALA A 193 2.22 3.59 -1.59
CA ALA A 193 2.22 5.00 -1.95
C ALA A 193 3.39 5.36 -2.88
N LEU A 194 4.61 4.88 -2.58
CA LEU A 194 5.79 5.24 -3.36
C LEU A 194 5.73 4.79 -4.82
N PRO A 195 5.30 3.57 -5.17
CA PRO A 195 5.15 3.20 -6.59
C PRO A 195 4.17 4.11 -7.35
N LEU A 196 3.09 4.57 -6.72
CA LEU A 196 2.14 5.52 -7.34
C LEU A 196 2.77 6.90 -7.55
N VAL A 197 3.47 7.41 -6.53
CA VAL A 197 4.18 8.71 -6.58
C VAL A 197 5.31 8.67 -7.62
N PHE A 198 6.14 7.63 -7.59
CA PHE A 198 7.23 7.47 -8.55
C PHE A 198 6.73 7.30 -9.97
N TYR A 199 5.66 6.50 -10.18
CA TYR A 199 5.10 6.33 -11.52
C TYR A 199 4.51 7.64 -12.07
N ALA A 200 3.90 8.48 -11.24
CA ALA A 200 3.45 9.80 -11.67
C ALA A 200 4.61 10.66 -12.19
N PHE A 201 5.78 10.59 -11.54
CA PHE A 201 7.00 11.23 -12.03
C PHE A 201 7.55 10.55 -13.30
N LEU A 202 7.55 9.20 -13.36
CA LEU A 202 7.99 8.45 -14.55
C LEU A 202 7.13 8.79 -15.79
N ALA A 203 5.84 8.97 -15.61
CA ALA A 203 4.88 9.26 -16.68
C ALA A 203 4.74 10.76 -17.02
N ALA A 204 5.32 11.67 -16.21
CA ALA A 204 5.15 13.11 -16.40
C ALA A 204 5.68 13.59 -17.76
N HIS A 205 4.99 14.51 -18.42
CA HIS A 205 5.40 15.14 -19.66
C HIS A 205 5.49 16.66 -19.50
N GLY A 206 6.52 17.25 -20.10
CA GLY A 206 6.80 18.69 -19.99
C GLY A 206 7.39 19.11 -18.63
N VAL A 207 8.00 20.28 -18.58
CA VAL A 207 8.73 20.79 -17.40
C VAL A 207 7.80 20.93 -16.21
N ARG A 208 6.61 21.53 -16.39
CA ARG A 208 5.65 21.78 -15.31
C ARG A 208 5.25 20.50 -14.56
N HIS A 209 4.87 19.45 -15.29
CA HIS A 209 4.48 18.18 -14.65
C HIS A 209 5.68 17.43 -14.08
N THR A 210 6.85 17.54 -14.73
CA THR A 210 8.08 16.93 -14.20
C THR A 210 8.47 17.56 -12.86
N VAL A 211 8.35 18.87 -12.69
CA VAL A 211 8.59 19.55 -11.41
C VAL A 211 7.49 19.19 -10.41
N LEU A 212 6.22 19.26 -10.82
CA LEU A 212 5.09 18.99 -9.95
C LEU A 212 5.16 17.59 -9.30
N TYR A 213 5.49 16.56 -10.06
CA TYR A 213 5.62 15.18 -9.55
C TYR A 213 7.05 14.86 -9.08
N GLY A 214 8.04 15.64 -9.47
CA GLY A 214 9.42 15.51 -9.01
C GLY A 214 9.62 15.85 -7.54
N ILE A 215 8.90 16.87 -7.05
CA ILE A 215 8.94 17.24 -5.62
C ILE A 215 8.44 16.10 -4.72
N PRO A 216 7.24 15.52 -4.91
CA PRO A 216 6.84 14.32 -4.16
C PRO A 216 7.78 13.14 -4.34
N ALA A 217 8.35 12.93 -5.53
CA ALA A 217 9.31 11.85 -5.76
C ALA A 217 10.63 12.05 -4.98
N PHE A 218 11.07 13.30 -4.78
CA PHE A 218 12.21 13.62 -3.91
C PHE A 218 11.92 13.23 -2.44
N PHE A 219 10.74 13.58 -1.91
CA PHE A 219 10.32 13.15 -0.57
C PHE A 219 10.11 11.63 -0.49
N GLY A 220 9.68 10.98 -1.59
CA GLY A 220 9.65 9.52 -1.70
C GLY A 220 11.05 8.90 -1.60
N GLY A 221 12.07 9.52 -2.22
CA GLY A 221 13.47 9.14 -2.05
C GLY A 221 13.95 9.31 -0.61
N LEU A 222 13.54 10.39 0.07
CA LEU A 222 13.79 10.60 1.49
C LEU A 222 13.10 9.52 2.34
N ALA A 223 11.83 9.19 2.04
CA ALA A 223 11.11 8.12 2.74
C ALA A 223 11.85 6.77 2.65
N LEU A 224 12.33 6.39 1.46
CA LEU A 224 13.15 5.18 1.28
C LEU A 224 14.44 5.21 2.11
N ALA A 225 15.03 6.39 2.29
CA ALA A 225 16.27 6.56 3.07
C ALA A 225 16.04 6.49 4.58
N VAL A 226 14.88 6.91 5.09
CA VAL A 226 14.61 7.04 6.53
C VAL A 226 13.68 5.98 7.11
N VAL A 227 12.69 5.50 6.33
CA VAL A 227 11.77 4.44 6.76
C VAL A 227 12.46 3.10 6.60
N TYR A 228 13.27 2.77 7.60
CA TYR A 228 14.06 1.56 7.62
C TYR A 228 13.23 0.33 7.97
N ALA A 229 12.77 -0.37 6.93
CA ALA A 229 12.14 -1.68 7.07
C ALA A 229 12.44 -2.53 5.84
N GLU A 230 12.88 -3.76 6.07
CA GLU A 230 13.26 -4.73 5.01
C GLU A 230 12.08 -4.99 4.06
N GLY A 231 10.85 -5.00 4.60
CA GLY A 231 9.62 -5.16 3.82
C GLY A 231 9.44 -4.08 2.75
N LEU A 232 9.80 -2.82 3.05
CA LEU A 232 9.72 -1.75 2.05
C LEU A 232 10.72 -1.99 0.91
N ALA A 233 11.94 -2.39 1.23
CA ALA A 233 12.96 -2.70 0.22
C ALA A 233 12.53 -3.88 -0.67
N LEU A 234 11.99 -4.95 -0.07
CA LEU A 234 11.45 -6.09 -0.80
C LEU A 234 10.28 -5.67 -1.72
N GLY A 235 9.35 -4.86 -1.19
CA GLY A 235 8.21 -4.36 -1.96
C GLY A 235 8.62 -3.51 -3.16
N ILE A 236 9.46 -2.50 -2.95
CA ILE A 236 9.94 -1.62 -4.03
C ILE A 236 10.79 -2.42 -5.03
N GLY A 237 11.64 -3.34 -4.55
CA GLY A 237 12.40 -4.25 -5.42
C GLY A 237 11.49 -5.07 -6.33
N ALA A 238 10.42 -5.67 -5.81
CA ALA A 238 9.44 -6.42 -6.60
C ALA A 238 8.73 -5.53 -7.63
N ALA A 239 8.33 -4.31 -7.27
CA ALA A 239 7.74 -3.36 -8.21
C ALA A 239 8.71 -2.98 -9.34
N VAL A 240 9.99 -2.75 -9.02
CA VAL A 240 11.04 -2.46 -10.02
C VAL A 240 11.23 -3.65 -10.96
N LEU A 241 11.31 -4.89 -10.43
CA LEU A 241 11.44 -6.09 -11.27
C LEU A 241 10.26 -6.23 -12.24
N VAL A 242 9.02 -5.96 -11.79
CA VAL A 242 7.85 -5.97 -12.67
C VAL A 242 7.95 -4.85 -13.72
N LEU A 243 8.36 -3.64 -13.33
CA LEU A 243 8.53 -2.51 -14.26
C LEU A 243 9.56 -2.81 -15.36
N LEU A 244 10.71 -3.40 -15.01
CA LEU A 244 11.75 -3.81 -15.97
C LEU A 244 11.24 -4.78 -17.03
N CYS A 245 10.27 -5.62 -16.70
CA CYS A 245 9.71 -6.63 -17.60
C CYS A 245 8.68 -6.07 -18.60
N GLN A 246 8.20 -4.84 -18.42
CA GLN A 246 7.09 -4.31 -19.20
C GLN A 246 7.53 -3.74 -20.55
N LYS A 247 6.67 -3.89 -21.57
CA LYS A 247 6.96 -3.45 -22.93
C LYS A 247 7.19 -1.95 -23.08
N ASP A 248 6.62 -1.15 -22.19
CA ASP A 248 6.77 0.30 -22.11
C ASP A 248 7.99 0.76 -21.29
N PHE A 249 8.82 -0.18 -20.82
CA PHE A 249 10.11 0.14 -20.21
C PHE A 249 11.12 0.56 -21.28
N THR A 250 11.47 1.85 -21.27
CA THR A 250 12.35 2.49 -22.27
C THR A 250 13.53 3.20 -21.61
N THR A 251 14.46 3.68 -22.43
CA THR A 251 15.58 4.53 -21.97
C THR A 251 15.09 5.81 -21.28
N ARG A 252 13.91 6.34 -21.63
CA ARG A 252 13.29 7.47 -20.93
C ARG A 252 12.89 7.06 -19.50
N THR A 253 12.24 5.91 -19.35
CA THR A 253 11.87 5.37 -18.03
C THR A 253 13.11 5.15 -17.19
N LEU A 254 14.16 4.52 -17.76
CA LEU A 254 15.43 4.27 -17.06
C LEU A 254 16.12 5.57 -16.61
N ARG A 255 16.14 6.62 -17.44
CA ARG A 255 16.67 7.94 -17.05
C ARG A 255 15.94 8.50 -15.82
N ARG A 256 14.62 8.37 -15.77
CA ARG A 256 13.83 8.86 -14.63
C ARG A 256 13.99 7.98 -13.38
N VAL A 257 14.13 6.68 -13.55
CA VAL A 257 14.52 5.77 -12.45
C VAL A 257 15.89 6.17 -11.89
N ALA A 258 16.85 6.52 -12.73
CA ALA A 258 18.16 7.04 -12.28
C ALA A 258 18.00 8.34 -11.47
N VAL A 259 17.08 9.24 -11.83
CA VAL A 259 16.78 10.45 -11.03
C VAL A 259 16.16 10.08 -9.67
N ILE A 260 15.23 9.12 -9.62
CA ILE A 260 14.67 8.63 -8.35
C ILE A 260 15.79 8.01 -7.49
N GLY A 261 16.69 7.23 -8.11
CA GLY A 261 17.88 6.71 -7.44
C GLY A 261 18.79 7.81 -6.89
N ALA A 262 19.00 8.88 -7.68
CA ALA A 262 19.76 10.05 -7.23
C ALA A 262 19.08 10.74 -6.02
N PHE A 263 17.77 10.90 -6.02
CA PHE A 263 17.02 11.42 -4.87
C PHE A 263 17.21 10.53 -3.63
N PHE A 264 17.09 9.22 -3.79
CA PHE A 264 17.30 8.28 -2.69
C PHE A 264 18.72 8.37 -2.11
N PHE A 265 19.75 8.27 -2.95
CA PHE A 265 21.14 8.26 -2.50
C PHE A 265 21.59 9.63 -1.96
N PHE A 266 21.14 10.74 -2.53
CA PHE A 266 21.34 12.08 -1.97
C PHE A 266 20.79 12.17 -0.56
N ASN A 267 19.53 11.76 -0.37
CA ASN A 267 18.88 11.80 0.94
C ASN A 267 19.55 10.85 1.93
N ALA A 268 20.01 9.67 1.51
CA ALA A 268 20.74 8.73 2.37
C ALA A 268 22.07 9.32 2.83
N GLY A 269 22.84 9.94 1.94
CA GLY A 269 24.09 10.64 2.26
C GLY A 269 23.86 11.83 3.18
N TRP A 270 22.82 12.65 2.89
CA TRP A 270 22.45 13.79 3.72
C TRP A 270 22.00 13.37 5.12
N MET A 271 21.16 12.37 5.26
CA MET A 271 20.71 11.87 6.55
C MET A 271 21.84 11.24 7.37
N GLN A 272 22.79 10.58 6.73
CA GLN A 272 24.00 10.10 7.40
C GLN A 272 24.84 11.27 7.94
N TYR A 273 25.04 12.31 7.14
CA TYR A 273 25.75 13.52 7.58
C TYR A 273 25.03 14.17 8.78
N MET A 274 23.72 14.33 8.73
CA MET A 274 22.94 14.90 9.85
C MET A 274 23.04 14.05 11.11
N ARG A 275 23.03 12.72 11.01
CA ARG A 275 23.16 11.81 12.15
C ARG A 275 24.52 11.87 12.83
N THR A 276 25.59 12.17 12.10
CA THR A 276 26.94 12.32 12.69
C THR A 276 27.11 13.65 13.42
N HIS A 277 26.27 14.65 13.16
CA HIS A 277 26.41 16.02 13.68
C HIS A 277 25.24 16.45 14.58
N VAL A 278 24.10 15.75 14.52
CA VAL A 278 22.90 16.08 15.28
C VAL A 278 22.40 14.85 16.03
N TYR A 279 22.01 15.02 17.31
CA TYR A 279 21.41 13.93 18.09
C TYR A 279 20.11 13.44 17.44
N THR A 280 19.98 12.11 17.32
CA THR A 280 18.79 11.46 16.77
C THR A 280 18.26 10.42 17.74
N GLN A 281 16.93 10.30 17.82
CA GLN A 281 16.32 9.15 18.48
C GLN A 281 16.43 7.91 17.57
N GLY A 282 16.78 6.81 18.18
CA GLY A 282 16.72 5.45 17.67
C GLY A 282 16.97 5.29 16.17
N GLY A 283 17.98 4.73 15.81
CA GLY A 283 18.20 4.41 14.43
C GLY A 283 19.39 3.51 14.31
N LYS A 284 19.12 2.27 14.11
CA LYS A 284 20.14 1.30 13.77
C LYS A 284 20.50 1.36 12.29
N PRO A 285 21.57 0.77 11.95
CA PRO A 285 22.63 1.15 11.04
C PRO A 285 22.50 0.73 9.59
N MET A 286 21.33 0.39 9.04
CA MET A 286 21.24 0.21 7.57
C MET A 286 21.42 1.56 6.86
N LEU A 287 20.91 2.63 7.46
CA LEU A 287 21.24 3.99 7.04
C LEU A 287 22.75 4.28 7.13
N ALA A 288 23.47 3.73 8.11
CA ALA A 288 24.91 3.90 8.18
C ALA A 288 25.62 3.20 7.00
N ALA A 289 25.21 1.98 6.66
CA ALA A 289 25.80 1.29 5.52
C ALA A 289 25.47 1.97 4.17
N LEU A 290 24.22 2.41 3.98
CA LEU A 290 23.80 3.13 2.79
C LEU A 290 24.31 4.57 2.76
N GLY A 291 24.51 5.19 3.92
CA GLY A 291 25.04 6.54 4.05
C GLY A 291 26.48 6.64 3.57
N HIS A 292 27.31 5.64 3.84
CA HIS A 292 28.70 5.58 3.33
C HIS A 292 28.75 5.52 1.80
N VAL A 293 27.78 4.89 1.16
CA VAL A 293 27.68 4.83 -0.30
C VAL A 293 26.72 5.88 -0.88
N GLY A 294 26.09 6.70 -0.03
CA GLY A 294 25.08 7.67 -0.45
C GLY A 294 25.59 8.64 -1.49
N TRP A 295 26.70 9.31 -1.21
CA TRP A 295 27.28 10.26 -2.17
C TRP A 295 27.82 9.58 -3.42
N THR A 296 28.46 8.43 -3.29
CA THR A 296 28.91 7.63 -4.45
C THR A 296 27.73 7.20 -5.32
N GLY A 297 26.67 6.65 -4.69
CA GLY A 297 25.44 6.25 -5.39
C GLY A 297 24.76 7.43 -6.09
N PHE A 298 24.74 8.61 -5.46
CA PHE A 298 24.19 9.82 -6.06
C PHE A 298 24.93 10.18 -7.35
N PHE A 299 26.27 10.25 -7.31
CA PHE A 299 27.06 10.58 -8.51
C PHE A 299 26.98 9.49 -9.59
N VAL A 300 26.92 8.22 -9.20
CA VAL A 300 26.69 7.11 -10.16
C VAL A 300 25.33 7.26 -10.86
N CYS A 301 24.27 7.55 -10.12
CA CYS A 301 22.94 7.78 -10.70
C CYS A 301 22.92 8.98 -11.64
N LEU A 302 23.60 10.07 -11.30
CA LEU A 302 23.74 11.24 -12.17
C LEU A 302 24.56 10.91 -13.43
N ALA A 303 25.63 10.15 -13.31
CA ALA A 303 26.43 9.70 -14.44
C ALA A 303 25.60 8.81 -15.40
N VAL A 304 24.87 7.85 -14.86
CA VAL A 304 23.93 7.02 -15.65
C VAL A 304 22.90 7.89 -16.37
N TRP A 305 22.29 8.83 -15.66
CA TRP A 305 21.34 9.76 -16.26
C TRP A 305 21.99 10.59 -17.40
N ALA A 306 23.19 11.13 -17.15
CA ALA A 306 23.90 11.95 -18.13
C ALA A 306 24.29 11.13 -19.38
N VAL A 307 24.83 9.93 -19.21
CA VAL A 307 25.17 9.02 -20.31
C VAL A 307 23.92 8.68 -21.14
N LEU A 308 22.82 8.35 -20.49
CA LEU A 308 21.56 8.04 -21.20
C LEU A 308 20.96 9.28 -21.88
N TYR A 309 21.13 10.46 -21.31
CA TYR A 309 20.58 11.70 -21.88
C TYR A 309 21.42 12.21 -23.06
N PHE A 310 22.72 12.39 -22.85
CA PHE A 310 23.62 12.95 -23.87
C PHE A 310 24.07 11.90 -24.90
N GLY A 311 24.38 10.66 -24.44
CA GLY A 311 24.84 9.58 -25.31
C GLY A 311 23.76 9.09 -26.28
N LEU A 312 22.52 9.01 -25.81
CA LEU A 312 21.40 8.58 -26.67
C LEU A 312 20.65 9.76 -27.31
N ARG A 313 21.11 11.00 -27.11
CA ARG A 313 20.48 12.22 -27.65
C ARG A 313 18.97 12.27 -27.48
N GLY A 314 18.49 11.79 -26.32
CA GLY A 314 17.07 11.76 -25.99
C GLY A 314 16.24 10.70 -26.69
N ARG A 315 16.82 9.78 -27.48
CA ARG A 315 16.11 8.70 -28.16
C ARG A 315 15.43 7.77 -27.14
N GLU A 316 14.21 7.35 -27.44
CA GLU A 316 13.48 6.37 -26.65
C GLU A 316 13.65 4.98 -27.26
N ILE A 317 14.48 4.16 -26.64
CA ILE A 317 14.76 2.78 -27.05
C ILE A 317 14.04 1.83 -26.09
N PRO A 318 13.29 0.84 -26.56
CA PRO A 318 12.65 -0.16 -25.70
C PRO A 318 13.71 -1.07 -25.07
N LEU A 319 13.69 -1.17 -23.74
CA LEU A 319 14.66 -1.94 -22.95
C LEU A 319 14.06 -3.20 -22.31
N TYR A 320 12.78 -3.50 -22.53
CA TYR A 320 12.07 -4.58 -21.82
C TYR A 320 12.70 -5.98 -22.00
N LYS A 321 13.35 -6.26 -23.14
CA LYS A 321 14.05 -7.55 -23.35
C LYS A 321 15.27 -7.67 -22.42
N ALA A 322 16.09 -6.63 -22.36
CA ALA A 322 17.21 -6.55 -21.43
C ALA A 322 16.70 -6.52 -19.97
N GLY A 323 15.65 -5.76 -19.70
CA GLY A 323 15.02 -5.71 -18.39
C GLY A 323 14.54 -7.08 -17.90
N ARG A 324 13.92 -7.89 -18.76
CA ARG A 324 13.53 -9.27 -18.43
C ARG A 324 14.72 -10.17 -18.14
N ALA A 325 15.79 -10.05 -18.93
CA ALA A 325 17.01 -10.82 -18.68
C ALA A 325 17.62 -10.44 -17.32
N VAL A 326 17.75 -9.15 -17.03
CA VAL A 326 18.24 -8.65 -15.73
C VAL A 326 17.34 -9.12 -14.59
N ALA A 327 16.02 -8.96 -14.69
CA ALA A 327 15.09 -9.41 -13.67
C ALA A 327 15.17 -10.93 -13.43
N GLY A 328 15.29 -11.71 -14.52
CA GLY A 328 15.46 -13.16 -14.45
C GLY A 328 16.76 -13.57 -13.75
N VAL A 329 17.88 -12.93 -14.10
CA VAL A 329 19.18 -13.18 -13.46
C VAL A 329 19.16 -12.80 -11.99
N MET A 330 18.58 -11.63 -11.64
CA MET A 330 18.47 -11.19 -10.24
C MET A 330 17.61 -12.16 -9.41
N LEU A 331 16.44 -12.56 -9.94
CA LEU A 331 15.54 -13.48 -9.23
C LEU A 331 16.18 -14.88 -9.08
N LEU A 332 16.75 -15.42 -10.17
CA LEU A 332 17.44 -16.71 -10.13
C LEU A 332 18.64 -16.67 -9.19
N GLY A 333 19.44 -15.61 -9.27
CA GLY A 333 20.59 -15.41 -8.39
C GLY A 333 20.20 -15.32 -6.91
N ALA A 334 19.14 -14.57 -6.58
CA ALA A 334 18.64 -14.50 -5.22
C ALA A 334 18.14 -15.87 -4.70
N VAL A 335 17.41 -16.63 -5.53
CA VAL A 335 16.95 -17.97 -5.16
C VAL A 335 18.13 -18.93 -4.98
N VAL A 336 19.07 -18.94 -5.91
CA VAL A 336 20.26 -19.82 -5.83
C VAL A 336 21.10 -19.48 -4.60
N LEU A 337 21.36 -18.19 -4.34
CA LEU A 337 22.11 -17.76 -3.15
C LEU A 337 21.40 -18.17 -1.86
N ALA A 338 20.08 -17.98 -1.78
CA ALA A 338 19.31 -18.39 -0.60
C ALA A 338 19.35 -19.92 -0.39
N LEU A 339 19.24 -20.71 -1.47
CA LEU A 339 19.35 -22.18 -1.38
C LEU A 339 20.76 -22.60 -0.95
N LEU A 340 21.80 -22.04 -1.55
CA LEU A 340 23.18 -22.35 -1.19
C LEU A 340 23.49 -21.98 0.27
N ALA A 341 23.07 -20.79 0.71
CA ALA A 341 23.31 -20.32 2.07
C ALA A 341 22.63 -21.18 3.14
N ASN A 342 21.49 -21.83 2.82
CA ASN A 342 20.73 -22.63 3.79
C ASN A 342 20.98 -24.14 3.70
N PHE A 343 21.42 -24.65 2.54
CA PHE A 343 21.52 -26.10 2.32
C PHE A 343 22.93 -26.60 1.97
N TRP A 344 23.89 -25.69 1.71
CA TRP A 344 25.28 -26.08 1.46
C TRP A 344 26.15 -25.83 2.71
N PRO A 345 26.61 -26.87 3.43
CA PRO A 345 27.35 -26.72 4.69
C PRO A 345 28.69 -25.98 4.56
N GLY A 346 29.28 -25.91 3.36
CA GLY A 346 30.52 -25.19 3.05
C GLY A 346 30.31 -23.80 2.48
N PHE A 347 29.12 -23.23 2.54
CA PHE A 347 28.86 -21.90 2.00
C PHE A 347 29.67 -20.83 2.74
N PRO A 348 30.47 -20.02 2.04
CA PRO A 348 31.30 -19.02 2.69
C PRO A 348 30.42 -17.90 3.28
N SER A 349 30.84 -17.35 4.41
CA SER A 349 30.17 -16.18 4.98
C SER A 349 30.29 -14.98 4.03
N LEU A 350 29.15 -14.37 3.76
CA LEU A 350 29.02 -13.12 3.00
C LEU A 350 28.90 -11.91 3.93
N GLY A 351 29.26 -12.06 5.20
CA GLY A 351 29.19 -11.02 6.21
C GLY A 351 27.75 -10.59 6.51
N ARG A 352 27.42 -9.31 6.35
CA ARG A 352 26.06 -8.80 6.65
C ARG A 352 24.95 -9.38 5.76
N LEU A 353 25.28 -10.00 4.65
CA LEU A 353 24.28 -10.66 3.81
C LEU A 353 23.80 -11.97 4.43
N ASP A 354 24.56 -12.57 5.33
CA ASP A 354 24.16 -13.78 6.07
C ASP A 354 22.90 -13.54 6.89
N ASP A 355 22.77 -12.35 7.50
CA ASP A 355 21.57 -11.94 8.27
C ASP A 355 20.28 -11.93 7.42
N VAL A 356 20.43 -11.84 6.10
CA VAL A 356 19.30 -11.83 5.15
C VAL A 356 19.12 -13.18 4.48
N LEU A 357 20.21 -13.87 4.16
CA LEU A 357 20.21 -15.11 3.37
C LEU A 357 19.99 -16.36 4.21
N ILE A 358 20.55 -16.42 5.43
CA ILE A 358 20.49 -17.60 6.29
C ILE A 358 19.22 -17.56 7.14
N PHE A 359 18.30 -18.47 6.88
CA PHE A 359 17.07 -18.58 7.66
C PHE A 359 17.31 -19.39 8.94
N ASN A 360 17.17 -18.71 10.08
CA ASN A 360 17.26 -19.28 11.42
C ASN A 360 16.26 -18.58 12.36
N ASP A 361 16.22 -18.98 13.63
CA ASP A 361 15.28 -18.42 14.62
C ASP A 361 15.46 -16.89 14.82
N ASP A 362 16.67 -16.38 14.68
CA ASP A 362 16.97 -14.95 14.85
C ASP A 362 16.74 -14.13 13.56
N TRP A 363 16.47 -14.80 12.44
CA TRP A 363 16.29 -14.17 11.14
C TRP A 363 15.27 -13.03 11.17
N GLY A 364 15.63 -11.89 10.59
CA GLY A 364 14.73 -10.75 10.45
C GLY A 364 14.27 -10.18 11.81
N THR A 365 15.11 -10.19 12.84
CA THR A 365 14.78 -9.75 14.21
C THR A 365 13.72 -10.67 14.83
N TYR A 366 14.02 -11.97 14.92
CA TYR A 366 13.17 -13.07 15.44
C TYR A 366 11.92 -13.42 14.62
N ARG A 367 11.81 -12.94 13.36
CA ARG A 367 10.73 -13.38 12.46
C ARG A 367 10.84 -14.86 12.12
N GLY A 368 12.07 -15.41 12.05
CA GLY A 368 12.28 -16.86 11.86
C GLY A 368 11.59 -17.68 12.93
N THR A 369 11.76 -17.33 14.21
CA THR A 369 11.01 -17.93 15.33
C THR A 369 9.50 -17.77 15.16
N ALA A 370 9.01 -16.57 14.83
CA ALA A 370 7.57 -16.33 14.65
C ALA A 370 6.98 -17.19 13.52
N TRP A 371 7.69 -17.34 12.41
CA TRP A 371 7.24 -18.17 11.28
C TRP A 371 7.21 -19.65 11.64
N ARG A 372 8.28 -20.15 12.25
CA ARG A 372 8.36 -21.56 12.69
C ARG A 372 7.23 -21.88 13.67
N ILE A 373 7.05 -21.09 14.73
CA ILE A 373 6.01 -21.31 15.73
C ILE A 373 4.60 -21.23 15.11
N THR A 374 4.36 -20.27 14.19
CA THR A 374 3.08 -20.17 13.49
C THR A 374 2.80 -21.43 12.65
N ALA A 375 3.79 -21.91 11.92
CA ALA A 375 3.67 -23.13 11.10
C ALA A 375 3.45 -24.39 11.97
N GLU A 376 4.20 -24.56 13.05
CA GLU A 376 4.06 -25.66 14.00
C GLU A 376 2.69 -25.63 14.69
N THR A 377 2.22 -24.43 15.10
CA THR A 377 0.87 -24.27 15.68
C THR A 377 -0.20 -24.68 14.68
N TRP A 378 -0.08 -24.30 13.39
CA TRP A 378 -1.02 -24.73 12.36
C TRP A 378 -0.97 -26.26 12.12
N LEU A 379 0.24 -26.85 12.07
CA LEU A 379 0.42 -28.29 11.90
C LEU A 379 -0.19 -29.10 13.05
N ALA A 380 -0.18 -28.58 14.26
CA ALA A 380 -0.76 -29.20 15.45
C ALA A 380 -2.31 -29.09 15.51
N GLN A 381 -2.93 -28.21 14.70
CA GLN A 381 -4.38 -28.06 14.71
C GLN A 381 -5.10 -29.28 14.14
N PRO A 382 -6.33 -29.60 14.60
CA PRO A 382 -7.17 -30.62 13.98
C PRO A 382 -7.53 -30.23 12.54
N LEU A 383 -7.85 -31.22 11.71
CA LEU A 383 -8.04 -31.05 10.25
C LEU A 383 -9.01 -29.92 9.91
N TRP A 384 -10.13 -29.81 10.62
CA TRP A 384 -11.12 -28.78 10.37
C TRP A 384 -10.59 -27.37 10.65
N ARG A 385 -9.70 -27.18 11.66
CA ARG A 385 -9.02 -25.90 11.89
C ARG A 385 -7.90 -25.64 10.89
N LYS A 386 -7.23 -26.68 10.37
CA LYS A 386 -6.32 -26.50 9.25
C LYS A 386 -7.04 -25.96 8.01
N LEU A 387 -8.29 -26.38 7.80
CA LEU A 387 -9.11 -25.95 6.66
C LEU A 387 -9.72 -24.56 6.86
N PHE A 388 -10.28 -24.27 8.05
CA PHE A 388 -11.06 -23.06 8.31
C PHE A 388 -10.40 -22.07 9.27
N GLY A 389 -9.27 -22.42 9.89
CA GLY A 389 -8.50 -21.58 10.78
C GLY A 389 -9.01 -21.52 12.22
N VAL A 390 -8.32 -20.73 13.03
CA VAL A 390 -8.60 -20.52 14.47
C VAL A 390 -9.37 -19.23 14.75
N GLY A 391 -9.66 -18.44 13.72
CA GLY A 391 -10.31 -17.14 13.75
C GLY A 391 -9.38 -15.98 13.38
N PRO A 392 -9.83 -15.03 12.53
CA PRO A 392 -9.10 -13.80 12.25
C PRO A 392 -8.66 -13.08 13.52
N GLY A 393 -7.40 -12.60 13.58
CA GLY A 393 -6.84 -11.91 14.74
C GLY A 393 -6.56 -12.80 15.96
N MET A 394 -6.70 -14.14 15.87
CA MET A 394 -6.55 -15.07 17.00
C MET A 394 -5.20 -15.80 17.02
N MET A 395 -4.21 -15.36 16.23
CA MET A 395 -2.90 -16.02 16.18
C MET A 395 -2.24 -16.15 17.55
N HIS A 396 -2.13 -15.05 18.29
CA HIS A 396 -1.48 -15.05 19.62
C HIS A 396 -2.17 -16.02 20.60
N THR A 397 -3.51 -16.03 20.62
CA THR A 397 -4.30 -16.95 21.47
C THR A 397 -4.08 -18.40 21.06
N ALA A 398 -4.02 -18.70 19.77
CA ALA A 398 -3.79 -20.05 19.27
C ALA A 398 -2.38 -20.56 19.63
N VAL A 399 -1.37 -19.71 19.49
CA VAL A 399 0.02 -20.02 19.86
C VAL A 399 0.11 -20.23 21.38
N ALA A 400 -0.49 -19.36 22.18
CA ALA A 400 -0.48 -19.50 23.64
C ALA A 400 -1.16 -20.80 24.12
N ALA A 401 -2.26 -21.18 23.48
CA ALA A 401 -2.98 -22.41 23.81
C ALA A 401 -2.21 -23.69 23.42
N TRP A 402 -1.37 -23.62 22.36
CA TRP A 402 -0.63 -24.77 21.87
C TRP A 402 0.75 -24.90 22.51
N ALA A 403 1.48 -23.80 22.64
CA ALA A 403 2.91 -23.79 22.92
C ALA A 403 3.27 -23.76 24.42
N GLY A 404 2.29 -23.47 25.29
CA GLY A 404 2.52 -23.34 26.73
C GLY A 404 3.24 -22.06 27.15
N ALA A 405 3.55 -21.94 28.44
CA ALA A 405 4.03 -20.69 29.05
C ALA A 405 5.43 -20.26 28.56
N ASP A 406 6.34 -21.19 28.29
CA ASP A 406 7.74 -20.87 27.92
C ASP A 406 7.85 -20.23 26.55
N ILE A 407 7.10 -20.76 25.56
CA ILE A 407 7.07 -20.18 24.20
C ILE A 407 6.27 -18.88 24.21
N THR A 408 5.19 -18.83 25.01
CA THR A 408 4.42 -17.60 25.21
C THR A 408 5.29 -16.48 25.81
N ALA A 409 6.24 -16.79 26.68
CA ALA A 409 7.19 -15.83 27.23
C ALA A 409 8.13 -15.27 26.15
N ARG A 410 8.60 -16.12 25.20
CA ARG A 410 9.39 -15.69 24.03
C ARG A 410 8.55 -14.93 23.02
N MET A 411 7.26 -15.29 22.86
CA MET A 411 6.30 -14.66 21.96
C MET A 411 5.62 -13.41 22.54
N LYS A 412 5.91 -13.00 23.80
CA LYS A 412 5.36 -11.77 24.38
C LYS A 412 5.57 -10.51 23.53
N THR A 413 6.51 -10.55 22.61
CA THR A 413 6.80 -9.48 21.66
C THR A 413 6.10 -9.61 20.30
N PHE A 414 5.43 -10.74 20.00
CA PHE A 414 4.84 -11.01 18.69
C PHE A 414 3.34 -11.34 18.79
N TYR A 415 2.49 -10.34 18.54
CA TYR A 415 1.05 -10.55 18.42
C TYR A 415 0.63 -11.01 17.02
N ALA A 416 1.53 -11.07 16.05
CA ALA A 416 1.32 -11.46 14.66
C ALA A 416 2.52 -12.24 14.10
N ALA A 417 2.28 -13.02 13.06
CA ALA A 417 3.31 -13.85 12.42
C ALA A 417 4.42 -13.05 11.71
N HIS A 418 4.26 -11.76 11.52
CA HIS A 418 5.11 -10.94 10.63
C HIS A 418 5.25 -11.53 9.22
N ASN A 419 4.21 -12.24 8.76
CA ASN A 419 3.99 -12.77 7.43
C ASN A 419 2.49 -12.92 7.24
N GLU A 420 1.89 -12.06 6.43
CA GLU A 420 0.43 -12.05 6.24
C GLU A 420 -0.11 -13.37 5.70
N TYR A 421 0.67 -14.10 4.92
CA TYR A 421 0.23 -15.37 4.32
C TYR A 421 0.24 -16.51 5.35
N LEU A 422 1.26 -16.60 6.20
CA LEU A 422 1.29 -17.56 7.31
C LEU A 422 0.23 -17.25 8.36
N GLU A 423 0.01 -15.96 8.63
CA GLU A 423 -1.05 -15.54 9.54
C GLU A 423 -2.44 -15.91 9.01
N LEU A 424 -2.71 -15.71 7.71
CA LEU A 424 -3.94 -16.16 7.07
C LEU A 424 -4.08 -17.69 7.11
N LEU A 425 -2.99 -18.42 6.88
CA LEU A 425 -2.99 -19.89 6.94
C LEU A 425 -3.42 -20.38 8.33
N LEU A 426 -2.92 -19.80 9.40
CA LEU A 426 -3.30 -20.17 10.76
C LEU A 426 -4.71 -19.67 11.11
N THR A 427 -5.01 -18.40 10.79
CA THR A 427 -6.22 -17.74 11.28
C THR A 427 -7.46 -18.03 10.45
N THR A 428 -7.35 -18.19 9.13
CA THR A 428 -8.49 -18.49 8.23
C THR A 428 -8.35 -19.84 7.50
N GLY A 429 -7.29 -20.58 7.80
CA GLY A 429 -7.02 -21.89 7.24
C GLY A 429 -6.63 -21.88 5.76
N VAL A 430 -6.46 -23.09 5.20
CA VAL A 430 -6.18 -23.27 3.78
C VAL A 430 -7.27 -22.64 2.90
N ALA A 431 -8.54 -22.69 3.32
CA ALA A 431 -9.65 -22.13 2.58
C ALA A 431 -9.54 -20.61 2.45
N GLY A 432 -9.23 -19.89 3.55
CA GLY A 432 -9.08 -18.44 3.53
C GLY A 432 -7.83 -17.98 2.77
N LEU A 433 -6.70 -18.67 2.96
CA LEU A 433 -5.48 -18.37 2.19
C LEU A 433 -5.70 -18.60 0.69
N ALA A 434 -6.32 -19.72 0.30
CA ALA A 434 -6.62 -20.02 -1.11
C ALA A 434 -7.59 -18.98 -1.72
N ALA A 435 -8.62 -18.56 -0.98
CA ALA A 435 -9.55 -17.51 -1.40
C ALA A 435 -8.82 -16.17 -1.62
N TRP A 436 -7.92 -15.79 -0.72
CA TRP A 436 -7.11 -14.58 -0.84
C TRP A 436 -6.17 -14.63 -2.06
N LEU A 437 -5.43 -15.74 -2.22
CA LEU A 437 -4.55 -15.93 -3.37
C LEU A 437 -5.31 -15.94 -4.70
N TRP A 438 -6.50 -16.53 -4.74
CA TRP A 438 -7.40 -16.47 -5.90
C TRP A 438 -7.81 -15.04 -6.20
N PHE A 439 -8.24 -14.26 -5.17
CA PHE A 439 -8.58 -12.85 -5.32
C PHE A 439 -7.41 -12.05 -5.92
N VAL A 440 -6.21 -12.19 -5.37
CA VAL A 440 -5.00 -11.54 -5.88
C VAL A 440 -4.69 -11.97 -7.33
N ALA A 441 -4.71 -13.27 -7.60
CA ALA A 441 -4.37 -13.81 -8.92
C ALA A 441 -5.31 -13.32 -10.03
N VAL A 442 -6.62 -13.25 -9.77
CA VAL A 442 -7.60 -12.73 -10.74
C VAL A 442 -7.31 -11.26 -11.08
N HIS A 443 -7.00 -10.45 -10.06
CA HIS A 443 -6.71 -9.03 -10.27
C HIS A 443 -5.41 -8.82 -11.05
N LEU A 444 -4.33 -9.51 -10.67
CA LEU A 444 -3.03 -9.37 -11.34
C LEU A 444 -3.06 -9.92 -12.77
N ARG A 445 -3.78 -11.04 -13.02
CA ARG A 445 -3.99 -11.55 -14.39
C ARG A 445 -4.73 -10.56 -15.28
N LYS A 446 -5.75 -9.90 -14.73
CA LYS A 446 -6.50 -8.88 -15.46
C LYS A 446 -5.65 -7.64 -15.73
N ALA A 447 -4.84 -7.22 -14.76
CA ALA A 447 -3.87 -6.13 -14.91
C ALA A 447 -2.85 -6.42 -16.01
N ALA A 448 -2.25 -7.61 -16.01
CA ALA A 448 -1.27 -8.01 -17.02
C ALA A 448 -1.82 -7.93 -18.45
N LYS A 449 -3.10 -8.31 -18.64
CA LYS A 449 -3.78 -8.21 -19.94
C LYS A 449 -4.10 -6.76 -20.36
N ASN A 450 -4.20 -5.84 -19.40
CA ASN A 450 -4.61 -4.46 -19.63
C ASN A 450 -3.53 -3.43 -19.24
N TRP A 451 -2.27 -3.85 -19.14
CA TRP A 451 -1.15 -3.06 -18.61
C TRP A 451 -1.05 -1.64 -19.18
N LEU A 452 -1.23 -1.51 -20.50
CA LEU A 452 -1.10 -0.23 -21.20
C LEU A 452 -2.30 0.72 -21.00
N ARG A 453 -3.35 0.29 -20.32
CA ARG A 453 -4.48 1.18 -20.03
C ARG A 453 -4.10 2.18 -18.94
N PRO A 454 -4.54 3.43 -19.06
CA PRO A 454 -4.27 4.46 -18.04
C PRO A 454 -4.68 4.00 -16.66
N GLY A 455 -3.78 4.12 -15.69
CA GLY A 455 -4.01 3.75 -14.29
C GLY A 455 -3.69 2.30 -13.92
N VAL A 456 -3.63 1.37 -14.87
CA VAL A 456 -3.36 -0.04 -14.56
C VAL A 456 -1.94 -0.25 -14.07
N ALA A 457 -0.93 0.26 -14.79
CA ALA A 457 0.47 0.09 -14.41
C ALA A 457 0.79 0.62 -13.00
N PRO A 458 0.52 1.89 -12.65
CA PRO A 458 0.88 2.41 -11.33
C PRO A 458 0.18 1.68 -10.19
N VAL A 459 -1.12 1.35 -10.33
CA VAL A 459 -1.85 0.62 -9.29
C VAL A 459 -1.36 -0.82 -9.18
N THR A 460 -0.99 -1.46 -10.30
CA THR A 460 -0.40 -2.81 -10.26
C THR A 460 0.95 -2.81 -9.53
N LEU A 461 1.82 -1.83 -9.82
CA LEU A 461 3.10 -1.69 -9.14
C LEU A 461 2.94 -1.46 -7.64
N ALA A 462 1.96 -0.65 -7.24
CA ALA A 462 1.63 -0.42 -5.83
C ALA A 462 1.15 -1.71 -5.14
N LEU A 463 0.25 -2.47 -5.78
CA LEU A 463 -0.24 -3.74 -5.25
C LEU A 463 0.87 -4.80 -5.18
N VAL A 464 1.71 -4.93 -6.22
CA VAL A 464 2.84 -5.87 -6.20
C VAL A 464 3.82 -5.52 -5.09
N SER A 465 4.13 -4.23 -4.93
CA SER A 465 5.00 -3.77 -3.85
C SER A 465 4.44 -4.12 -2.47
N TYR A 466 3.15 -3.86 -2.23
CA TYR A 466 2.51 -4.24 -0.96
C TYR A 466 2.48 -5.76 -0.75
N LEU A 467 2.12 -6.53 -1.76
CA LEU A 467 2.04 -7.99 -1.66
C LEU A 467 3.42 -8.63 -1.37
N ALA A 468 4.49 -8.08 -1.91
CA ALA A 468 5.85 -8.50 -1.57
C ALA A 468 6.24 -8.05 -0.15
N HIS A 469 5.90 -6.82 0.26
CA HIS A 469 6.07 -6.32 1.63
C HIS A 469 5.35 -7.23 2.65
N ALA A 470 4.15 -7.73 2.32
CA ALA A 470 3.31 -8.58 3.17
C ALA A 470 3.96 -9.93 3.52
N VAL A 471 4.99 -10.38 2.77
CA VAL A 471 5.74 -11.62 3.09
C VAL A 471 6.48 -11.50 4.42
N ILE A 472 6.94 -10.30 4.77
CA ILE A 472 7.71 -10.06 6.01
C ILE A 472 7.09 -8.97 6.88
N SER A 473 5.79 -8.75 6.76
CA SER A 473 5.04 -7.73 7.48
C SER A 473 3.71 -8.27 8.03
N ILE A 474 2.98 -7.41 8.71
CA ILE A 474 1.69 -7.73 9.35
C ILE A 474 0.56 -7.01 8.65
N ARG A 475 -0.61 -7.66 8.59
CA ARG A 475 -1.85 -7.03 8.14
C ARG A 475 -2.44 -6.18 9.25
N VAL A 476 -2.58 -4.89 8.99
CA VAL A 476 -3.15 -3.95 9.95
C VAL A 476 -4.34 -3.22 9.38
N SER A 477 -5.30 -2.91 10.25
CA SER A 477 -6.53 -2.22 9.87
C SER A 477 -6.31 -0.81 9.31
N MET A 478 -5.17 -0.20 9.59
CA MET A 478 -4.82 1.13 9.10
C MET A 478 -4.21 1.17 7.69
N ILE A 479 -3.93 0.00 7.06
CA ILE A 479 -3.32 -0.10 5.72
C ILE A 479 -4.17 -0.99 4.79
N PHE A 480 -4.75 -2.06 5.31
CA PHE A 480 -5.44 -3.02 4.47
C PHE A 480 -6.66 -2.47 3.72
N PRO A 481 -7.46 -1.52 4.27
CA PRO A 481 -8.54 -0.88 3.52
C PRO A 481 -8.09 -0.15 2.26
N GLU A 482 -6.93 0.54 2.31
CA GLU A 482 -6.35 1.21 1.17
C GLU A 482 -5.97 0.22 0.07
N ILE A 483 -5.43 -0.94 0.44
CA ILE A 483 -5.10 -2.00 -0.50
C ILE A 483 -6.35 -2.54 -1.19
N MET A 484 -7.44 -2.72 -0.46
CA MET A 484 -8.72 -3.15 -1.05
C MET A 484 -9.30 -2.09 -1.99
N LEU A 485 -9.16 -0.80 -1.68
CA LEU A 485 -9.51 0.30 -2.58
C LEU A 485 -8.64 0.32 -3.85
N LEU A 486 -7.35 0.03 -3.74
CA LEU A 486 -6.47 -0.10 -4.91
C LEU A 486 -6.85 -1.30 -5.79
N PHE A 487 -7.24 -2.43 -5.22
CA PHE A 487 -7.79 -3.55 -6.00
C PHE A 487 -9.09 -3.16 -6.71
N ALA A 488 -9.97 -2.39 -6.06
CA ALA A 488 -11.18 -1.87 -6.69
C ALA A 488 -10.85 -0.93 -7.86
N LEU A 489 -9.92 0.01 -7.67
CA LEU A 489 -9.43 0.91 -8.71
C LEU A 489 -8.81 0.16 -9.89
N LEU A 490 -8.04 -0.89 -9.62
CA LEU A 490 -7.46 -1.74 -10.65
C LEU A 490 -8.54 -2.34 -11.56
N GLN A 491 -9.64 -2.84 -10.97
CA GLN A 491 -10.77 -3.35 -11.75
C GLN A 491 -11.41 -2.26 -12.61
N VAL A 492 -11.55 -1.05 -12.07
CA VAL A 492 -12.09 0.11 -12.76
C VAL A 492 -11.24 0.52 -13.97
N PHE A 493 -9.91 0.57 -13.78
CA PHE A 493 -8.96 0.95 -14.84
C PHE A 493 -8.77 -0.14 -15.90
N CYS A 494 -9.02 -1.39 -15.57
CA CYS A 494 -9.03 -2.49 -16.55
C CYS A 494 -10.26 -2.49 -17.48
N LEU A 495 -11.29 -1.68 -17.21
CA LEU A 495 -12.43 -1.53 -18.14
C LEU A 495 -12.06 -0.64 -19.33
N PRO A 496 -12.76 -0.76 -20.46
CA PRO A 496 -12.60 0.18 -21.57
C PRO A 496 -12.74 1.63 -21.10
N PRO A 497 -12.05 2.59 -21.75
CA PRO A 497 -12.25 4.00 -21.48
C PRO A 497 -13.72 4.37 -21.62
N GLU A 498 -14.18 5.24 -20.73
CA GLU A 498 -15.52 5.79 -20.83
C GLU A 498 -15.60 6.62 -22.11
N GLU A 499 -16.36 6.15 -23.11
CA GLU A 499 -16.71 6.97 -24.26
C GLU A 499 -17.44 8.21 -23.76
N ALA A 500 -16.92 9.39 -24.14
CA ALA A 500 -17.69 10.61 -23.99
C ALA A 500 -19.01 10.36 -24.74
N GLN A 501 -20.14 10.26 -24.00
CA GLN A 501 -21.43 10.24 -24.68
C GLN A 501 -21.44 11.42 -25.64
N PRO A 502 -21.69 11.25 -26.92
CA PRO A 502 -21.81 12.37 -27.82
C PRO A 502 -22.88 13.30 -27.19
N GLU A 503 -22.47 14.44 -26.70
CA GLU A 503 -23.42 15.52 -26.50
C GLU A 503 -24.24 15.61 -27.78
N SER A 504 -25.56 15.49 -27.68
CA SER A 504 -26.52 15.49 -28.76
C SER A 504 -25.98 16.28 -29.93
N ALA A 505 -25.77 15.58 -31.07
CA ALA A 505 -25.09 16.12 -32.25
C ALA A 505 -25.52 17.57 -32.51
N PRO A 506 -24.61 18.53 -32.57
CA PRO A 506 -24.99 19.90 -32.93
C PRO A 506 -25.54 19.84 -34.34
N LYS A 507 -26.77 20.35 -34.49
CA LYS A 507 -27.39 20.57 -35.80
C LYS A 507 -26.35 21.25 -36.70
N LYS A 508 -26.19 20.71 -37.93
CA LYS A 508 -25.29 21.20 -38.98
C LYS A 508 -25.43 22.72 -39.16
N ARG A 509 -24.67 23.53 -38.42
CA ARG A 509 -24.34 24.93 -38.69
C ARG A 509 -23.16 25.28 -37.82
N ASP A 510 -22.01 25.39 -38.45
CA ASP A 510 -20.82 26.14 -38.12
C ASP A 510 -19.52 25.35 -38.26
N LYS A 511 -19.14 25.12 -39.53
CA LYS A 511 -17.77 24.75 -39.89
C LYS A 511 -16.72 25.86 -39.63
N LYS A 512 -17.14 27.04 -39.17
CA LYS A 512 -16.27 28.19 -38.90
C LYS A 512 -15.86 28.33 -37.41
N ALA A 513 -16.44 27.55 -36.47
CA ALA A 513 -16.13 27.64 -35.03
C ALA A 513 -15.03 26.66 -34.56
N LYS A 514 -14.44 25.86 -35.43
CA LYS A 514 -13.41 24.87 -35.06
C LYS A 514 -11.99 25.44 -34.82
N GLN A 515 -11.81 26.76 -34.82
CA GLN A 515 -10.56 27.43 -34.45
C GLN A 515 -10.63 28.21 -33.13
N LEU A 516 -11.73 28.13 -32.40
CA LEU A 516 -11.85 28.75 -31.07
C LEU A 516 -11.35 27.76 -29.99
N GLN A 517 -10.12 28.03 -29.56
CA GLN A 517 -9.59 27.85 -28.22
C GLN A 517 -10.02 26.56 -27.50
N ALA A 518 -9.12 25.59 -27.45
CA ALA A 518 -9.12 24.64 -26.36
C ALA A 518 -9.11 25.47 -25.05
N GLU A 519 -10.24 25.52 -24.35
CA GLU A 519 -10.30 26.12 -23.02
C GLU A 519 -9.17 25.51 -22.17
N PRO A 520 -8.34 26.34 -21.54
CA PRO A 520 -7.29 25.84 -20.68
C PRO A 520 -7.92 24.95 -19.62
N GLN A 521 -7.52 23.69 -19.56
CA GLN A 521 -8.04 22.77 -18.55
C GLN A 521 -7.84 23.41 -17.17
N PRO A 522 -8.87 23.44 -16.31
CA PRO A 522 -8.75 24.05 -14.99
C PRO A 522 -7.58 23.41 -14.25
N GLY A 523 -6.74 24.24 -13.62
CA GLY A 523 -5.56 23.76 -12.89
C GLY A 523 -5.96 22.71 -11.85
N LEU A 524 -5.07 21.73 -11.58
CA LEU A 524 -5.30 20.62 -10.65
C LEU A 524 -5.93 21.08 -9.32
N VAL A 525 -5.46 22.17 -8.74
CA VAL A 525 -5.97 22.72 -7.47
C VAL A 525 -7.44 23.14 -7.60
N ARG A 526 -7.84 23.80 -8.69
CA ARG A 526 -9.23 24.23 -8.90
C ARG A 526 -10.17 23.06 -9.11
N LEU A 527 -9.69 21.99 -9.74
CA LEU A 527 -10.48 20.79 -9.99
C LEU A 527 -10.61 19.93 -8.73
N TRP A 528 -9.51 19.78 -7.96
CA TRP A 528 -9.43 18.87 -6.82
C TRP A 528 -9.62 19.53 -5.47
N GLY A 529 -9.50 20.86 -5.38
CA GLY A 529 -9.69 21.61 -4.13
C GLY A 529 -10.99 21.24 -3.39
N PRO A 530 -12.16 21.26 -4.04
CA PRO A 530 -13.42 20.87 -3.39
C PRO A 530 -13.42 19.41 -2.89
N VAL A 531 -12.80 18.48 -3.62
CA VAL A 531 -12.70 17.07 -3.22
C VAL A 531 -11.81 16.92 -2.00
N ILE A 532 -10.67 17.63 -1.97
CA ILE A 532 -9.73 17.60 -0.83
C ILE A 532 -10.40 18.17 0.42
N VAL A 533 -11.06 19.35 0.31
CA VAL A 533 -11.78 19.97 1.43
C VAL A 533 -12.86 19.01 1.96
N SER A 534 -13.67 18.43 1.06
CA SER A 534 -14.68 17.44 1.43
C SER A 534 -14.06 16.22 2.12
N ALA A 535 -12.90 15.74 1.66
CA ALA A 535 -12.20 14.61 2.24
C ALA A 535 -11.70 14.91 3.67
N VAL A 536 -11.15 16.08 3.91
CA VAL A 536 -10.72 16.52 5.26
C VAL A 536 -11.91 16.62 6.21
N VAL A 537 -13.00 17.28 5.77
CA VAL A 537 -14.24 17.39 6.56
C VAL A 537 -14.81 16.01 6.88
N MET A 538 -14.88 15.11 5.89
CA MET A 538 -15.40 13.75 6.09
C MET A 538 -14.55 12.97 7.09
N MET A 539 -13.21 13.10 7.05
CA MET A 539 -12.36 12.41 8.02
C MET A 539 -12.57 12.96 9.44
N ALA A 540 -12.72 14.27 9.60
CA ALA A 540 -13.01 14.89 10.89
C ALA A 540 -14.37 14.44 11.44
N VAL A 541 -15.43 14.40 10.61
CA VAL A 541 -16.77 13.93 10.97
C VAL A 541 -16.75 12.45 11.36
N CYS A 542 -16.14 11.59 10.52
CA CYS A 542 -16.05 10.16 10.82
C CYS A 542 -15.18 9.89 12.06
N GLY A 543 -14.10 10.64 12.26
CA GLY A 543 -13.27 10.54 13.46
C GLY A 543 -14.00 10.96 14.73
N GLY A 544 -14.81 12.02 14.69
CA GLY A 544 -15.69 12.40 15.81
C GLY A 544 -16.79 11.37 16.09
N ALA A 545 -17.48 10.91 15.02
CA ALA A 545 -18.52 9.90 15.15
C ALA A 545 -17.98 8.55 15.67
N SER A 546 -16.75 8.18 15.30
CA SER A 546 -16.14 6.93 15.74
C SER A 546 -15.97 6.83 17.24
N ARG A 547 -15.66 7.95 17.91
CA ARG A 547 -15.55 8.01 19.38
C ARG A 547 -16.89 7.75 20.07
N VAL A 548 -18.00 8.18 19.45
CA VAL A 548 -19.34 7.93 19.98
C VAL A 548 -19.78 6.48 19.71
N ILE A 549 -19.59 5.99 18.47
CA ILE A 549 -20.04 4.65 18.05
C ILE A 549 -19.23 3.54 18.74
N PHE A 550 -17.92 3.74 18.86
CA PHE A 550 -16.98 2.74 19.38
C PHE A 550 -16.42 3.12 20.77
N GLY A 551 -17.12 3.95 21.55
CA GLY A 551 -16.67 4.38 22.88
C GLY A 551 -16.28 3.23 23.82
N PHE A 552 -16.82 2.02 23.60
CA PHE A 552 -16.46 0.82 24.35
C PHE A 552 -15.06 0.24 24.02
N LEU A 553 -14.41 0.71 22.96
CA LEU A 553 -13.04 0.32 22.59
C LEU A 553 -11.99 1.32 23.09
N TYR A 554 -12.40 2.54 23.44
CA TYR A 554 -11.52 3.58 23.98
C TYR A 554 -11.36 3.40 25.49
#